data_06b4034b4ed6eae6444c872cd02a16b4
#
_entry.id   06b4034b4ed6eae6444c872cd02a16b4
#
_cell.length_a   1.000
_cell.length_b   1.000
_cell.length_c   1.000
_cell.angle_alpha   90.00
_cell.angle_beta   90.00
_cell.angle_gamma   90.00
#
_symmetry.space_group_name_H-M   'P 1'
#
loop_
_entity.id
_entity.type
_entity.pdbx_description
1 polymer ?
#
loop_
_entity_poly.entity_id
_entity_poly.type
_entity_poly.pdbx_seq_one_letter_code
_entity_poly.pdbx_strand_id
1 'polypeptide(L)'
;MATTLPSPPRVGMVSLGCPKNLVDSERILSKLRADGYDMSPDYAGADVVLVNTCGFLDSAKEESLEAIGEAMAENGRVIVTGCMGREAEVIRERFPQVLAITGAHQYEQVVEAVHEAAPPGLSPYLDLVPQARPETGLKLTPRHYSYLKISEGCNHR
;
A
#
# COMPACT_ATOMS: atom_id res chain seq x y z
N MET A 1 -5.18 34.60 13.28
CA MET A 1 -4.18 33.57 13.04
C MET A 1 -4.82 32.43 12.28
N ALA A 2 -4.47 32.25 11.03
CA ALA A 2 -4.99 31.13 10.24
C ALA A 2 -4.33 29.86 10.77
N THR A 3 -5.07 29.03 11.45
CA THR A 3 -4.63 27.68 11.83
C THR A 3 -4.55 26.87 10.54
N THR A 4 -3.35 26.76 9.99
CA THR A 4 -3.11 25.88 8.86
C THR A 4 -3.36 24.46 9.35
N LEU A 5 -4.45 23.83 8.89
CA LEU A 5 -4.70 22.42 9.16
C LEU A 5 -3.52 21.61 8.60
N PRO A 6 -2.97 20.66 9.34
CA PRO A 6 -1.90 19.83 8.82
C PRO A 6 -2.40 19.12 7.54
N SER A 7 -1.56 19.15 6.51
CA SER A 7 -1.88 18.42 5.27
C SER A 7 -2.03 16.92 5.60
N PRO A 8 -2.97 16.23 4.92
CA PRO A 8 -3.12 14.80 5.12
C PRO A 8 -1.83 14.06 4.76
N PRO A 9 -1.47 12.99 5.51
CA PRO A 9 -0.30 12.20 5.17
C PRO A 9 -0.49 11.52 3.80
N ARG A 10 0.62 11.39 3.08
CA ARG A 10 0.64 10.91 1.69
C ARG A 10 1.25 9.53 1.61
N VAL A 11 0.56 8.64 0.90
CA VAL A 11 0.98 7.26 0.68
C VAL A 11 1.33 7.06 -0.78
N GLY A 12 2.55 6.57 -1.05
CA GLY A 12 2.95 6.05 -2.35
C GLY A 12 2.64 4.57 -2.46
N MET A 13 2.34 4.06 -3.65
CA MET A 13 2.04 2.65 -3.88
C MET A 13 2.70 2.15 -5.16
N VAL A 14 3.38 1.02 -5.03
CA VAL A 14 3.83 0.20 -6.16
C VAL A 14 3.07 -1.11 -6.12
N SER A 15 2.38 -1.45 -7.21
CA SER A 15 1.69 -2.73 -7.36
C SER A 15 2.35 -3.54 -8.45
N LEU A 16 2.94 -4.67 -8.05
CA LEU A 16 3.67 -5.56 -8.94
C LEU A 16 2.90 -6.85 -9.18
N GLY A 17 3.15 -7.46 -10.33
CA GLY A 17 2.66 -8.79 -10.66
C GLY A 17 1.26 -8.82 -11.28
N CYS A 18 0.41 -9.71 -10.79
CA CYS A 18 -0.81 -10.10 -11.46
C CYS A 18 -2.02 -9.19 -11.15
N PRO A 19 -3.13 -9.31 -11.92
CA PRO A 19 -4.38 -8.60 -11.63
C PRO A 19 -4.93 -8.76 -10.22
N LYS A 20 -4.67 -9.87 -9.55
CA LYS A 20 -5.07 -10.07 -8.14
C LYS A 20 -4.39 -9.06 -7.21
N ASN A 21 -3.08 -8.86 -7.40
CA ASN A 21 -2.33 -7.85 -6.64
C ASN A 21 -2.84 -6.44 -6.90
N LEU A 22 -3.24 -6.15 -8.13
CA LEU A 22 -3.80 -4.84 -8.47
C LEU A 22 -5.13 -4.59 -7.72
N VAL A 23 -6.01 -5.57 -7.66
CA VAL A 23 -7.28 -5.48 -6.88
C VAL A 23 -6.99 -5.29 -5.40
N ASP A 24 -6.01 -6.00 -4.85
CA ASP A 24 -5.61 -5.87 -3.46
C ASP A 24 -5.04 -4.47 -3.18
N SER A 25 -4.25 -3.92 -4.10
CA SER A 25 -3.74 -2.55 -4.03
C SER A 25 -4.87 -1.52 -4.06
N GLU A 26 -5.85 -1.66 -4.96
CA GLU A 26 -7.03 -0.80 -5.03
C GLU A 26 -7.82 -0.82 -3.71
N ARG A 27 -7.98 -2.00 -3.10
CA ARG A 27 -8.66 -2.16 -1.81
C ARG A 27 -7.93 -1.46 -0.68
N ILE A 28 -6.61 -1.65 -0.58
CA ILE A 28 -5.77 -1.01 0.44
C ILE A 28 -5.83 0.51 0.29
N LEU A 29 -5.62 1.02 -0.92
CA LEU A 29 -5.63 2.46 -1.18
C LEU A 29 -7.00 3.08 -0.94
N SER A 30 -8.09 2.39 -1.29
CA SER A 30 -9.46 2.84 -1.03
C SER A 30 -9.72 2.99 0.47
N LYS A 31 -9.26 2.02 1.27
CA LYS A 31 -9.35 2.06 2.73
C LYS A 31 -8.54 3.22 3.32
N LEU A 32 -7.28 3.37 2.91
CA LEU A 32 -6.42 4.47 3.37
C LEU A 32 -7.00 5.83 3.00
N ARG A 33 -7.54 5.97 1.79
CA ARG A 33 -8.20 7.22 1.39
C ARG A 33 -9.44 7.53 2.25
N ALA A 34 -10.22 6.51 2.62
CA ALA A 34 -11.34 6.67 3.54
C ALA A 34 -10.87 7.08 4.94
N ASP A 35 -9.70 6.62 5.36
CA ASP A 35 -9.07 6.96 6.64
C ASP A 35 -8.37 8.35 6.63
N GLY A 36 -8.39 9.07 5.51
CA GLY A 36 -7.91 10.45 5.41
C GLY A 36 -6.50 10.61 4.82
N TYR A 37 -5.98 9.60 4.12
CA TYR A 37 -4.70 9.71 3.43
C TYR A 37 -4.87 10.24 2.00
N ASP A 38 -3.87 11.00 1.55
CA ASP A 38 -3.71 11.34 0.15
C ASP A 38 -2.75 10.37 -0.55
N MET A 39 -2.90 10.24 -1.87
CA MET A 39 -2.02 9.41 -2.68
C MET A 39 -0.89 10.25 -3.26
N SER A 40 0.35 9.77 -3.14
CA SER A 40 1.51 10.37 -3.77
C SER A 40 1.79 9.71 -5.12
N PRO A 41 2.06 10.50 -6.17
CA PRO A 41 2.44 9.95 -7.47
C PRO A 41 3.91 9.48 -7.53
N ASP A 42 4.73 9.90 -6.59
CA ASP A 42 6.15 9.58 -6.49
C ASP A 42 6.55 9.12 -5.08
N TYR A 43 7.71 8.49 -4.98
CA TYR A 43 8.21 7.97 -3.70
C TYR A 43 8.68 9.08 -2.78
N ALA A 44 9.41 10.06 -3.33
CA ALA A 44 10.01 11.12 -2.54
C ALA A 44 8.97 12.02 -1.86
N GLY A 45 7.80 12.21 -2.48
CA GLY A 45 6.71 13.01 -1.95
C GLY A 45 5.78 12.28 -0.98
N ALA A 46 6.01 11.00 -0.73
CA ALA A 46 5.19 10.19 0.17
C ALA A 46 5.75 10.20 1.60
N ASP A 47 4.87 10.14 2.59
CA ASP A 47 5.25 9.92 4.00
C ASP A 47 5.58 8.45 4.27
N VAL A 48 4.99 7.55 3.50
CA VAL A 48 5.27 6.12 3.50
C VAL A 48 4.98 5.51 2.13
N VAL A 49 5.76 4.52 1.72
CA VAL A 49 5.60 3.81 0.45
C VAL A 49 5.18 2.37 0.71
N LEU A 50 4.12 1.94 0.06
CA LEU A 50 3.66 0.56 0.05
C LEU A 50 4.18 -0.14 -1.22
N VAL A 51 4.83 -1.29 -1.06
CA VAL A 51 5.22 -2.15 -2.18
C VAL A 51 4.43 -3.45 -2.09
N ASN A 52 3.46 -3.61 -2.99
CA ASN A 52 2.69 -4.86 -3.11
C ASN A 52 3.41 -5.80 -4.08
N THR A 53 4.03 -6.82 -3.54
CA THR A 53 5.00 -7.69 -4.21
C THR A 53 4.37 -8.90 -4.88
N CYS A 54 5.03 -9.38 -5.93
CA CYS A 54 4.80 -10.67 -6.53
C CYS A 54 5.89 -11.67 -6.11
N GLY A 55 5.51 -12.90 -5.80
CA GLY A 55 6.45 -13.95 -5.38
C GLY A 55 6.26 -15.25 -6.15
N PHE A 56 5.59 -15.20 -7.31
CA PHE A 56 5.20 -16.40 -8.06
C PHE A 56 6.35 -16.98 -8.89
N LEU A 57 7.12 -16.14 -9.57
CA LEU A 57 8.30 -16.53 -10.36
C LEU A 57 9.55 -15.90 -9.77
N ASP A 58 10.70 -16.53 -10.00
CA ASP A 58 11.98 -15.99 -9.53
C ASP A 58 12.26 -14.60 -10.14
N SER A 59 11.92 -14.40 -11.42
CA SER A 59 12.01 -13.08 -12.06
C SER A 59 11.09 -12.03 -11.40
N ALA A 60 9.89 -12.42 -10.97
CA ALA A 60 8.96 -11.53 -10.29
C ALA A 60 9.41 -11.22 -8.84
N LYS A 61 10.12 -12.17 -8.21
CA LYS A 61 10.75 -11.90 -6.91
C LYS A 61 11.89 -10.90 -7.04
N GLU A 62 12.72 -11.03 -8.06
CA GLU A 62 13.81 -10.08 -8.32
C GLU A 62 13.27 -8.69 -8.61
N GLU A 63 12.27 -8.56 -9.48
CA GLU A 63 11.56 -7.30 -9.74
C GLU A 63 10.99 -6.68 -8.44
N SER A 64 10.43 -7.53 -7.57
CA SER A 64 9.91 -7.08 -6.28
C SER A 64 11.02 -6.56 -5.37
N LEU A 65 12.17 -7.23 -5.32
CA LEU A 65 13.33 -6.79 -4.54
C LEU A 65 13.94 -5.51 -5.09
N GLU A 66 14.00 -5.35 -6.41
CA GLU A 66 14.45 -4.12 -7.05
C GLU A 66 13.53 -2.94 -6.69
N ALA A 67 12.21 -3.12 -6.81
CA ALA A 67 11.24 -2.08 -6.46
C ALA A 67 11.29 -1.69 -4.97
N ILE A 68 11.51 -2.65 -4.06
CA ILE A 68 11.75 -2.36 -2.64
C ILE A 68 13.02 -1.52 -2.49
N GLY A 69 14.10 -1.89 -3.19
CA GLY A 69 15.37 -1.16 -3.18
C GLY A 69 15.23 0.28 -3.65
N GLU A 70 14.52 0.51 -4.75
CA GLU A 70 14.23 1.86 -5.27
C GLU A 70 13.42 2.68 -4.26
N ALA A 71 12.35 2.12 -3.73
CA ALA A 71 11.52 2.79 -2.72
C ALA A 71 12.31 3.12 -1.45
N MET A 72 13.19 2.23 -1.01
CA MET A 72 14.09 2.48 0.13
C MET A 72 15.11 3.58 -0.16
N ALA A 73 15.67 3.62 -1.37
CA ALA A 73 16.63 4.65 -1.77
C ALA A 73 16.01 6.04 -1.88
N GLU A 74 14.80 6.13 -2.40
CA GLU A 74 14.12 7.41 -2.64
C GLU A 74 13.35 7.95 -1.42
N ASN A 75 12.78 7.06 -0.61
CA ASN A 75 11.93 7.42 0.54
C ASN A 75 12.49 6.92 1.88
N GLY A 76 12.93 5.68 1.95
CA GLY A 76 13.44 5.05 3.16
C GLY A 76 12.36 4.54 4.14
N ARG A 77 11.10 4.89 3.95
CA ARG A 77 9.96 4.48 4.79
C ARG A 77 9.04 3.56 4.00
N VAL A 78 9.38 2.29 3.98
CA VAL A 78 8.76 1.29 3.12
C VAL A 78 8.06 0.21 3.93
N ILE A 79 6.83 -0.12 3.53
CA ILE A 79 6.05 -1.26 4.00
C ILE A 79 5.87 -2.20 2.83
N VAL A 80 6.18 -3.47 3.03
CA VAL A 80 6.07 -4.51 2.02
C VAL A 80 4.85 -5.38 2.31
N THR A 81 4.08 -5.68 1.28
CA THR A 81 2.94 -6.59 1.33
C THR A 81 2.92 -7.50 0.09
N GLY A 82 1.96 -8.40 0.02
CA GLY A 82 1.76 -9.26 -1.14
C GLY A 82 2.37 -10.64 -1.01
N CYS A 83 2.49 -11.31 -2.15
CA CYS A 83 2.85 -12.73 -2.19
C CYS A 83 4.26 -13.01 -1.62
N MET A 84 5.21 -12.10 -1.81
CA MET A 84 6.56 -12.25 -1.30
C MET A 84 6.66 -12.03 0.22
N GLY A 85 5.61 -11.54 0.87
CA GLY A 85 5.55 -11.42 2.33
C GLY A 85 5.69 -12.74 3.08
N ARG A 86 5.49 -13.87 2.41
CA ARG A 86 5.78 -15.21 2.95
C ARG A 86 7.27 -15.48 3.13
N GLU A 87 8.13 -14.80 2.36
CA GLU A 87 9.57 -14.87 2.41
C GLU A 87 10.16 -13.64 3.13
N ALA A 88 9.55 -13.27 4.25
CA ALA A 88 9.90 -12.07 5.00
C ALA A 88 11.38 -12.03 5.41
N GLU A 89 11.98 -13.20 5.67
CA GLU A 89 13.40 -13.31 6.03
C GLU A 89 14.30 -12.82 4.90
N VAL A 90 14.03 -13.22 3.65
CA VAL A 90 14.78 -12.78 2.48
C VAL A 90 14.72 -11.26 2.30
N ILE A 91 13.54 -10.67 2.53
CA ILE A 91 13.35 -9.23 2.46
C ILE A 91 14.13 -8.54 3.59
N ARG A 92 14.06 -9.04 4.82
CA ARG A 92 14.74 -8.46 5.98
C ARG A 92 16.25 -8.56 5.90
N GLU A 93 16.79 -9.65 5.35
CA GLU A 93 18.23 -9.81 5.13
C GLU A 93 18.77 -8.75 4.17
N ARG A 94 18.02 -8.48 3.09
CA ARG A 94 18.43 -7.50 2.07
C ARG A 94 18.09 -6.05 2.45
N PHE A 95 16.96 -5.87 3.15
CA PHE A 95 16.43 -4.56 3.55
C PHE A 95 16.01 -4.55 5.02
N PRO A 96 16.95 -4.53 5.97
CA PRO A 96 16.64 -4.59 7.41
C PRO A 96 15.85 -3.38 7.92
N GLN A 97 15.81 -2.29 7.16
CA GLN A 97 15.13 -1.03 7.51
C GLN A 97 13.66 -0.96 7.06
N VAL A 98 13.15 -1.99 6.40
CA VAL A 98 11.72 -2.05 6.03
C VAL A 98 10.87 -2.01 7.29
N LEU A 99 9.87 -1.11 7.33
CA LEU A 99 9.07 -0.85 8.52
C LEU A 99 8.19 -2.04 8.91
N ALA A 100 7.51 -2.63 7.93
CA ALA A 100 6.67 -3.81 8.14
C ALA A 100 6.65 -4.70 6.90
N ILE A 101 6.44 -5.99 7.10
CA ILE A 101 6.25 -6.99 6.04
C ILE A 101 4.99 -7.77 6.37
N THR A 102 4.03 -7.78 5.45
CA THR A 102 2.76 -8.48 5.60
C THR A 102 2.49 -9.41 4.43
N GLY A 103 1.66 -10.42 4.62
CA GLY A 103 1.27 -11.37 3.59
C GLY A 103 0.13 -10.85 2.70
N ALA A 104 -0.14 -11.58 1.62
CA ALA A 104 -1.08 -11.20 0.56
C ALA A 104 -2.55 -10.99 1.01
N HIS A 105 -2.95 -11.48 2.17
CA HIS A 105 -4.34 -11.41 2.65
C HIS A 105 -4.48 -10.61 3.95
N GLN A 106 -3.43 -9.92 4.34
CA GLN A 106 -3.36 -9.22 5.62
C GLN A 106 -3.64 -7.71 5.47
N TYR A 107 -4.77 -7.38 4.85
CA TYR A 107 -5.13 -5.98 4.51
C TYR A 107 -5.20 -5.07 5.75
N GLU A 108 -5.76 -5.57 6.85
CA GLU A 108 -5.88 -4.81 8.09
C GLU A 108 -4.51 -4.51 8.68
N GLN A 109 -3.60 -5.48 8.67
CA GLN A 109 -2.23 -5.30 9.14
C GLN A 109 -1.44 -4.29 8.29
N VAL A 110 -1.68 -4.25 6.97
CA VAL A 110 -1.07 -3.22 6.11
C VAL A 110 -1.56 -1.83 6.52
N VAL A 111 -2.86 -1.67 6.72
CA VAL A 111 -3.46 -0.39 7.12
C VAL A 111 -2.96 0.03 8.50
N GLU A 112 -2.89 -0.88 9.46
CA GLU A 112 -2.32 -0.61 10.79
C GLU A 112 -0.86 -0.19 10.70
N ALA A 113 -0.04 -0.86 9.90
CA ALA A 113 1.36 -0.50 9.69
C ALA A 113 1.51 0.90 9.09
N VAL A 114 0.62 1.30 8.18
CA VAL A 114 0.59 2.67 7.64
C VAL A 114 0.20 3.67 8.72
N HIS A 115 -0.80 3.37 9.56
CA HIS A 115 -1.22 4.23 10.66
C HIS A 115 -0.11 4.44 11.69
N GLU A 116 0.68 3.40 11.98
CA GLU A 116 1.84 3.50 12.86
C GLU A 116 2.98 4.32 12.24
N ALA A 117 3.24 4.12 10.94
CA ALA A 117 4.31 4.81 10.23
C ALA A 117 3.98 6.29 9.98
N ALA A 118 2.76 6.59 9.59
CA ALA A 118 2.27 7.92 9.28
C ALA A 118 0.84 8.07 9.84
N PRO A 119 0.66 8.46 11.11
CA PRO A 119 -0.65 8.59 11.72
C PRO A 119 -1.56 9.50 10.90
N PRO A 120 -2.84 9.13 10.67
CA PRO A 120 -3.78 9.98 9.98
C PRO A 120 -3.93 11.31 10.74
N GLY A 121 -3.94 12.40 10.00
CA GLY A 121 -4.16 13.71 10.60
C GLY A 121 -5.55 13.73 11.24
N LEU A 122 -5.62 13.89 12.56
CA LEU A 122 -6.87 14.08 13.27
C LEU A 122 -7.50 15.39 12.78
N SER A 123 -8.45 15.29 11.86
CA SER A 123 -9.35 16.40 11.58
C SER A 123 -10.34 16.47 12.73
N PRO A 124 -10.39 17.55 13.52
CA PRO A 124 -11.34 17.67 14.60
C PRO A 124 -12.80 17.69 14.12
N TYR A 125 -13.02 17.70 12.81
CA TYR A 125 -14.33 17.68 12.16
C TYR A 125 -14.75 16.31 11.60
N LEU A 126 -13.86 15.32 11.57
CA LEU A 126 -14.18 13.97 11.07
C LEU A 126 -15.18 13.23 11.97
N ASP A 127 -15.19 13.54 13.26
CA ASP A 127 -16.15 12.98 14.22
C ASP A 127 -17.53 13.64 14.15
N LEU A 128 -17.65 14.79 13.49
CA LEU A 128 -18.89 15.55 13.40
C LEU A 128 -19.65 15.33 12.08
N VAL A 129 -19.01 14.76 11.07
CA VAL A 129 -19.65 14.42 9.81
C VAL A 129 -20.01 12.95 9.84
N PRO A 130 -21.31 12.59 9.73
CA PRO A 130 -21.68 11.19 9.56
C PRO A 130 -20.87 10.61 8.42
N GLN A 131 -20.21 9.50 8.65
CA GLN A 131 -19.32 8.81 7.69
C GLN A 131 -20.10 8.19 6.52
N ALA A 132 -20.98 8.95 5.91
CA ALA A 132 -21.61 8.66 4.64
C ALA A 132 -20.74 9.20 3.49
N ARG A 133 -19.45 8.86 3.50
CA ARG A 133 -18.70 8.93 2.24
C ARG A 133 -19.18 7.76 1.41
N PRO A 134 -19.70 7.98 0.20
CA PRO A 134 -19.93 6.88 -0.71
C PRO A 134 -18.59 6.14 -0.81
N GLU A 135 -18.61 4.82 -0.66
CA GLU A 135 -17.43 3.96 -0.89
C GLU A 135 -17.07 4.01 -2.37
N THR A 136 -16.63 5.16 -2.84
CA THR A 136 -16.05 5.32 -4.16
C THR A 136 -14.66 4.74 -4.08
N GLY A 137 -14.57 3.44 -4.35
CA GLY A 137 -13.31 2.72 -4.40
C GLY A 137 -12.33 3.40 -5.36
N LEU A 138 -11.08 3.44 -4.98
CA LEU A 138 -10.00 3.87 -5.86
C LEU A 138 -9.79 2.80 -6.92
N LYS A 139 -9.76 3.18 -8.18
CA LYS A 139 -9.54 2.31 -9.32
C LYS A 139 -8.21 2.65 -9.97
N LEU A 140 -7.32 1.66 -10.10
CA LEU A 140 -6.01 1.79 -10.72
C LEU A 140 -6.02 1.40 -12.21
N THR A 141 -7.06 0.67 -12.65
CA THR A 141 -7.22 0.31 -14.06
C THR A 141 -7.82 1.46 -14.87
N PRO A 142 -7.61 1.50 -16.21
CA PRO A 142 -8.29 2.43 -17.10
C PRO A 142 -9.82 2.36 -16.99
N ARG A 143 -10.51 3.41 -17.46
CA ARG A 143 -11.97 3.51 -17.29
C ARG A 143 -12.78 2.41 -17.97
N HIS A 144 -12.27 1.83 -19.05
CA HIS A 144 -12.99 0.88 -19.90
C HIS A 144 -13.00 -0.55 -19.41
N TYR A 145 -12.21 -0.91 -18.38
CA TYR A 145 -12.26 -2.23 -17.75
C TYR A 145 -11.88 -2.18 -16.26
N SER A 146 -12.21 -3.25 -15.54
CA SER A 146 -11.74 -3.49 -14.18
C SER A 146 -11.63 -4.98 -13.94
N TYR A 147 -10.84 -5.35 -12.94
CA TYR A 147 -10.71 -6.73 -12.52
C TYR A 147 -11.66 -7.04 -11.37
N LEU A 148 -12.24 -8.24 -11.40
CA LEU A 148 -13.00 -8.80 -10.30
C LEU A 148 -12.23 -9.99 -9.74
N LYS A 149 -11.87 -9.91 -8.46
CA LYS A 149 -11.23 -11.02 -7.76
C LYS A 149 -12.29 -11.99 -7.25
N ILE A 150 -12.34 -13.18 -7.83
CA ILE A 150 -13.35 -14.20 -7.53
C ILE A 150 -12.87 -15.28 -6.56
N SER A 151 -11.57 -15.35 -6.29
CA SER A 151 -11.00 -16.32 -5.36
C SER A 151 -9.71 -15.81 -4.74
N GLU A 152 -9.37 -16.34 -3.58
CA GLU A 152 -8.08 -16.13 -2.93
C GLU A 152 -7.13 -17.30 -3.22
N GLY A 153 -5.83 -17.01 -3.19
CA GLY A 153 -4.78 -17.99 -3.40
C GLY A 153 -4.42 -18.23 -4.86
N CYS A 154 -3.39 -19.01 -5.06
CA CYS A 154 -2.86 -19.39 -6.36
C CYS A 154 -2.39 -20.84 -6.30
N ASN A 155 -2.88 -21.70 -7.22
CA ASN A 155 -2.54 -23.12 -7.29
C ASN A 155 -1.34 -23.42 -8.22
N HIS A 156 -0.70 -22.39 -8.76
CA HIS A 156 0.52 -22.58 -9.52
C HIS A 156 1.67 -22.92 -8.58
N ARG A 157 2.23 -24.10 -8.78
CA ARG A 157 3.43 -24.60 -8.10
C ARG A 157 4.60 -24.56 -9.07
#